data_80eb4dd3238ccda818e4085fa1a38197
#
_entry.id   80eb4dd3238ccda818e4085fa1a38197
#
_cell.length_a   1.000
_cell.length_b   1.000
_cell.length_c   1.000
_cell.angle_alpha   90.00
_cell.angle_beta   90.00
_cell.angle_gamma   90.00
#
_symmetry.space_group_name_H-M   'P 1'
#
loop_
_entity.id
_entity.type
_entity.pdbx_description
1 polymer ?
#
loop_
_entity_poly.entity_id
_entity_poly.type
_entity_poly.pdbx_seq_one_letter_code
_entity_poly.pdbx_strand_id
1 'polypeptide(L)'
;ALRIAREFSRRHWKEAYASSGTALALADILEQNGLSVGGITPDGLAKLRKRMIDAGHIKRLKLAGLKAERAPVLGGGFAVMAAAIAELDVLRINPVGGALRLGVLYDLLGRRERRDSREATVASFAERYHVDRPHGARVAALARELYRKSAPRPDPDTERHVVWSALLHEVGYTVSHIGFHKHGAYILGNADMPGFSRQEQQWMALLVLGCRGGLDKVEGALDDASLRAQLLALRLAVLFHHARQPI
;
A
#
# COMPACT_ATOMS: atom_id res chain seq x y z
N ALA A 1 -15.85 -4.26 12.97
CA ALA A 1 -15.99 -2.83 13.27
C ALA A 1 -15.50 -2.50 14.68
N LEU A 2 -15.98 -3.16 15.74
CA LEU A 2 -15.64 -2.86 17.14
C LEU A 2 -14.14 -2.80 17.45
N ARG A 3 -13.31 -3.65 16.82
CA ARG A 3 -11.84 -3.67 17.04
C ARG A 3 -11.12 -2.42 16.55
N ILE A 4 -11.65 -1.76 15.54
CA ILE A 4 -11.01 -0.60 14.90
C ILE A 4 -11.75 0.73 15.19
N ALA A 5 -12.94 0.68 15.78
CA ALA A 5 -13.77 1.86 16.00
C ALA A 5 -13.05 2.97 16.80
N ARG A 6 -12.18 2.60 17.75
CA ARG A 6 -11.42 3.55 18.55
C ARG A 6 -10.35 4.28 17.72
N GLU A 7 -9.62 3.54 16.86
CA GLU A 7 -8.56 4.10 16.01
C GLU A 7 -9.14 4.94 14.88
N PHE A 8 -10.28 4.50 14.32
CA PHE A 8 -11.01 5.20 13.26
C PHE A 8 -12.16 6.07 13.78
N SER A 9 -12.08 6.51 15.03
CA SER A 9 -13.09 7.43 15.57
C SER A 9 -13.05 8.79 14.83
N ARG A 10 -14.20 9.45 14.73
CA ARG A 10 -14.40 10.73 14.04
C ARG A 10 -13.44 11.84 14.46
N ARG A 11 -12.77 11.70 15.59
CA ARG A 11 -11.76 12.66 16.08
C ARG A 11 -10.50 12.70 15.20
N HIS A 12 -10.22 11.64 14.44
CA HIS A 12 -9.00 11.48 13.68
C HIS A 12 -9.15 11.77 12.18
N TRP A 13 -10.37 12.05 11.69
CA TRP A 13 -10.63 12.34 10.29
C TRP A 13 -11.77 13.36 10.13
N LYS A 14 -11.82 14.03 8.98
CA LYS A 14 -12.82 15.08 8.66
C LYS A 14 -13.88 14.61 7.68
N GLU A 15 -13.51 13.76 6.73
CA GLU A 15 -14.36 13.32 5.63
C GLU A 15 -14.27 11.81 5.45
N ALA A 16 -15.37 11.19 5.05
CA ALA A 16 -15.46 9.78 4.73
C ALA A 16 -15.79 9.60 3.26
N TYR A 17 -15.06 8.71 2.61
CA TYR A 17 -15.23 8.36 1.20
C TYR A 17 -15.45 6.85 1.04
N ALA A 18 -16.24 6.47 0.03
CA ALA A 18 -16.40 5.06 -0.35
C ALA A 18 -16.33 4.88 -1.85
N SER A 19 -15.46 3.96 -2.31
CA SER A 19 -15.17 3.68 -3.72
C SER A 19 -15.78 2.35 -4.21
N SER A 20 -16.61 1.68 -3.41
CA SER A 20 -17.20 0.41 -3.79
C SER A 20 -18.42 0.58 -4.70
N GLY A 21 -18.67 -0.41 -5.56
CA GLY A 21 -19.90 -0.43 -6.37
C GLY A 21 -21.18 -0.42 -5.53
N THR A 22 -21.15 -0.92 -4.30
CA THR A 22 -22.26 -0.85 -3.34
C THR A 22 -22.48 0.58 -2.87
N ALA A 23 -21.42 1.31 -2.52
CA ALA A 23 -21.53 2.71 -2.12
C ALA A 23 -22.08 3.59 -3.23
N LEU A 24 -21.58 3.43 -4.46
CA LEU A 24 -22.10 4.16 -5.62
C LEU A 24 -23.58 3.86 -5.85
N ALA A 25 -23.97 2.57 -5.83
CA ALA A 25 -25.37 2.20 -6.04
C ALA A 25 -26.28 2.71 -4.91
N LEU A 26 -25.85 2.68 -3.64
CA LEU A 26 -26.63 3.24 -2.55
C LEU A 26 -26.75 4.75 -2.66
N ALA A 27 -25.70 5.47 -3.02
CA ALA A 27 -25.75 6.91 -3.22
C ALA A 27 -26.72 7.28 -4.34
N ASP A 28 -26.64 6.60 -5.51
CA ASP A 28 -27.56 6.80 -6.63
C ASP A 28 -29.02 6.55 -6.23
N ILE A 29 -29.28 5.46 -5.49
CA ILE A 29 -30.62 5.15 -5.02
C ILE A 29 -31.12 6.23 -4.05
N LEU A 30 -30.32 6.66 -3.10
CA LEU A 30 -30.70 7.68 -2.13
C LEU A 30 -31.01 9.01 -2.80
N GLU A 31 -30.19 9.43 -3.73
CA GLU A 31 -30.31 10.70 -4.43
C GLU A 31 -31.52 10.70 -5.38
N GLN A 32 -31.64 9.67 -6.25
CA GLN A 32 -32.74 9.58 -7.23
C GLN A 32 -34.11 9.41 -6.58
N ASN A 33 -34.17 8.95 -5.35
CA ASN A 33 -35.43 8.83 -4.60
C ASN A 33 -35.66 9.97 -3.58
N GLY A 34 -34.82 11.01 -3.57
CA GLY A 34 -34.93 12.15 -2.67
C GLY A 34 -34.74 11.79 -1.19
N LEU A 35 -34.01 10.72 -0.89
CA LEU A 35 -33.77 10.25 0.46
C LEU A 35 -32.53 10.88 1.10
N SER A 36 -31.61 11.36 0.28
CA SER A 36 -30.40 12.08 0.70
C SER A 36 -30.00 13.09 -0.38
N VAL A 37 -29.30 14.13 0.02
CA VAL A 37 -28.70 15.12 -0.88
C VAL A 37 -27.18 15.05 -0.73
N GLY A 38 -26.49 14.67 -1.81
CA GLY A 38 -25.03 14.61 -1.86
C GLY A 38 -24.43 13.55 -0.93
N GLY A 39 -24.52 12.28 -1.34
CA GLY A 39 -23.90 11.15 -0.68
C GLY A 39 -24.80 10.33 0.23
N ILE A 40 -24.17 9.43 0.99
CA ILE A 40 -24.87 8.48 1.88
C ILE A 40 -24.89 9.05 3.29
N THR A 41 -26.09 9.24 3.84
CA THR A 41 -26.29 9.77 5.18
C THR A 41 -27.05 8.78 6.06
N PRO A 42 -26.89 8.83 7.41
CA PRO A 42 -27.67 7.99 8.33
C PRO A 42 -29.18 8.12 8.14
N ASP A 43 -29.69 9.35 8.00
CA ASP A 43 -31.11 9.62 7.77
C ASP A 43 -31.61 9.04 6.43
N GLY A 44 -30.84 9.23 5.34
CA GLY A 44 -31.15 8.64 4.04
C GLY A 44 -31.23 7.11 4.11
N LEU A 45 -30.28 6.47 4.81
CA LEU A 45 -30.31 5.02 5.02
C LEU A 45 -31.48 4.58 5.89
N ALA A 46 -31.86 5.34 6.91
CA ALA A 46 -33.02 5.02 7.74
C ALA A 46 -34.31 5.04 6.91
N LYS A 47 -34.47 6.05 6.05
CA LYS A 47 -35.62 6.15 5.11
C LYS A 47 -35.62 5.00 4.10
N LEU A 48 -34.46 4.65 3.55
CA LEU A 48 -34.33 3.52 2.63
C LEU A 48 -34.67 2.19 3.34
N ARG A 49 -34.17 1.99 4.57
CA ARG A 49 -34.47 0.82 5.38
C ARG A 49 -35.99 0.64 5.57
N LYS A 50 -36.69 1.71 5.89
CA LYS A 50 -38.15 1.69 6.03
C LYS A 50 -38.82 1.22 4.74
N ARG A 51 -38.45 1.80 3.58
CA ARG A 51 -39.01 1.39 2.28
C ARG A 51 -38.72 -0.08 1.94
N MET A 52 -37.53 -0.59 2.30
CA MET A 52 -37.19 -1.99 2.09
C MET A 52 -38.04 -2.94 2.97
N ILE A 53 -38.28 -2.57 4.24
CA ILE A 53 -39.12 -3.34 5.16
C ILE A 53 -40.59 -3.32 4.68
N ASP A 54 -41.11 -2.15 4.34
CA ASP A 54 -42.50 -1.98 3.86
C ASP A 54 -42.77 -2.78 2.58
N ALA A 55 -41.78 -2.90 1.69
CA ALA A 55 -41.90 -3.70 0.49
C ALA A 55 -41.94 -5.23 0.75
N GLY A 56 -41.36 -5.66 1.87
CA GLY A 56 -41.32 -7.07 2.34
C GLY A 56 -40.50 -8.00 1.45
N HIS A 57 -40.34 -7.70 0.17
CA HIS A 57 -39.56 -8.50 -0.78
C HIS A 57 -38.90 -7.64 -1.83
N ILE A 58 -37.66 -7.96 -2.19
CA ILE A 58 -36.82 -7.16 -3.12
C ILE A 58 -37.49 -6.95 -4.49
N LYS A 59 -38.25 -7.93 -4.99
CA LYS A 59 -38.98 -7.83 -6.28
C LYS A 59 -40.12 -6.81 -6.23
N ARG A 60 -40.63 -6.46 -5.05
CA ARG A 60 -41.68 -5.43 -4.86
C ARG A 60 -41.08 -4.04 -4.63
N LEU A 61 -39.80 -3.97 -4.36
CA LEU A 61 -39.10 -2.73 -4.06
C LEU A 61 -38.87 -1.94 -5.35
N LYS A 62 -39.61 -0.84 -5.51
CA LYS A 62 -39.46 0.08 -6.63
C LYS A 62 -38.64 1.27 -6.21
N LEU A 63 -37.39 1.31 -6.68
CA LEU A 63 -36.44 2.39 -6.41
C LEU A 63 -35.79 2.84 -7.71
N ALA A 64 -35.82 4.15 -7.96
CA ALA A 64 -35.02 4.73 -9.02
C ALA A 64 -33.53 4.49 -8.75
N GLY A 65 -32.74 4.24 -9.78
CA GLY A 65 -31.30 3.93 -9.64
C GLY A 65 -30.98 2.49 -9.26
N LEU A 66 -31.96 1.65 -8.87
CA LEU A 66 -31.72 0.24 -8.57
C LEU A 66 -31.65 -0.58 -9.85
N LYS A 67 -30.44 -1.00 -10.22
CA LYS A 67 -30.22 -1.91 -11.35
C LYS A 67 -30.65 -3.34 -10.99
N ALA A 68 -31.29 -4.06 -11.92
CA ALA A 68 -31.79 -5.41 -11.71
C ALA A 68 -30.73 -6.40 -11.20
N GLU A 69 -29.53 -6.32 -11.75
CA GLU A 69 -28.37 -7.13 -11.34
C GLU A 69 -27.89 -6.87 -9.91
N ARG A 70 -28.19 -5.68 -9.35
CA ARG A 70 -27.81 -5.27 -7.99
C ARG A 70 -28.88 -5.56 -6.95
N ALA A 71 -30.12 -5.77 -7.36
CA ALA A 71 -31.25 -6.01 -6.46
C ALA A 71 -31.01 -7.19 -5.48
N PRO A 72 -30.48 -8.36 -5.90
CA PRO A 72 -30.26 -9.49 -4.96
C PRO A 72 -29.26 -9.19 -3.84
N VAL A 73 -28.29 -8.32 -4.09
CA VAL A 73 -27.20 -8.01 -3.15
C VAL A 73 -27.41 -6.70 -2.37
N LEU A 74 -28.47 -5.96 -2.70
CA LEU A 74 -28.76 -4.66 -2.08
C LEU A 74 -28.90 -4.75 -0.57
N GLY A 75 -29.64 -5.75 -0.06
CA GLY A 75 -29.89 -5.91 1.38
C GLY A 75 -28.61 -6.12 2.18
N GLY A 76 -27.72 -6.99 1.71
CA GLY A 76 -26.43 -7.23 2.33
C GLY A 76 -25.53 -6.01 2.29
N GLY A 77 -25.43 -5.36 1.12
CA GLY A 77 -24.64 -4.14 0.95
C GLY A 77 -25.15 -2.98 1.80
N PHE A 78 -26.47 -2.82 1.90
CA PHE A 78 -27.12 -1.87 2.78
C PHE A 78 -26.78 -2.13 4.27
N ALA A 79 -26.89 -3.37 4.72
CA ALA A 79 -26.65 -3.74 6.11
C ALA A 79 -25.20 -3.44 6.55
N VAL A 80 -24.21 -3.80 5.69
CA VAL A 80 -22.79 -3.50 5.94
C VAL A 80 -22.54 -2.00 6.01
N MET A 81 -23.10 -1.23 5.05
CA MET A 81 -22.92 0.22 5.02
C MET A 81 -23.56 0.91 6.22
N ALA A 82 -24.78 0.51 6.58
CA ALA A 82 -25.49 1.06 7.74
C ALA A 82 -24.76 0.77 9.05
N ALA A 83 -24.24 -0.46 9.21
CA ALA A 83 -23.44 -0.83 10.37
C ALA A 83 -22.13 -0.01 10.45
N ALA A 84 -21.41 0.12 9.34
CA ALA A 84 -20.17 0.89 9.31
C ALA A 84 -20.40 2.37 9.66
N ILE A 85 -21.45 2.97 9.14
CA ILE A 85 -21.84 4.36 9.43
C ILE A 85 -22.18 4.52 10.92
N ALA A 86 -22.95 3.60 11.48
CA ALA A 86 -23.35 3.66 12.89
C ALA A 86 -22.16 3.46 13.84
N GLU A 87 -21.31 2.47 13.59
CA GLU A 87 -20.16 2.13 14.44
C GLU A 87 -19.04 3.19 14.42
N LEU A 88 -18.84 3.88 13.29
CA LEU A 88 -17.78 4.88 13.12
C LEU A 88 -18.30 6.32 13.29
N ASP A 89 -19.57 6.50 13.65
CA ASP A 89 -20.25 7.80 13.80
C ASP A 89 -20.07 8.69 12.56
N VAL A 90 -20.27 8.11 11.38
CA VAL A 90 -20.13 8.80 10.09
C VAL A 90 -21.38 9.59 9.78
N LEU A 91 -21.30 10.89 9.65
CA LEU A 91 -22.45 11.74 9.28
C LEU A 91 -22.78 11.70 7.78
N ARG A 92 -21.75 11.50 6.96
CA ARG A 92 -21.88 11.43 5.50
C ARG A 92 -20.72 10.65 4.91
N ILE A 93 -21.02 9.79 3.93
CA ILE A 93 -20.03 9.18 3.05
C ILE A 93 -20.19 9.80 1.66
N ASN A 94 -19.08 10.30 1.13
CA ASN A 94 -18.98 10.82 -0.23
C ASN A 94 -18.65 9.66 -1.18
N PRO A 95 -19.51 9.30 -2.12
CA PRO A 95 -19.21 8.26 -3.10
C PRO A 95 -18.16 8.77 -4.09
N VAL A 96 -17.14 7.96 -4.38
CA VAL A 96 -16.09 8.27 -5.35
C VAL A 96 -16.00 7.19 -6.41
N GLY A 97 -15.90 7.60 -7.67
CA GLY A 97 -15.81 6.70 -8.82
C GLY A 97 -14.44 6.00 -8.96
N GLY A 98 -13.46 6.40 -8.15
CA GLY A 98 -12.11 5.81 -8.13
C GLY A 98 -12.14 4.42 -7.51
N ALA A 99 -12.04 3.38 -8.34
CA ALA A 99 -11.86 2.01 -7.89
C ALA A 99 -10.39 1.59 -8.00
N LEU A 100 -10.04 0.43 -7.44
CA LEU A 100 -8.68 -0.16 -7.49
C LEU A 100 -8.04 -0.05 -8.89
N ARG A 101 -8.81 -0.28 -9.96
CA ARG A 101 -8.33 -0.17 -11.34
C ARG A 101 -7.79 1.23 -11.68
N LEU A 102 -8.47 2.27 -11.23
CA LEU A 102 -8.05 3.65 -11.47
C LEU A 102 -6.79 3.97 -10.64
N GLY A 103 -6.72 3.50 -9.41
CA GLY A 103 -5.52 3.60 -8.57
C GLY A 103 -4.31 2.95 -9.22
N VAL A 104 -4.47 1.74 -9.76
CA VAL A 104 -3.41 1.04 -10.51
C VAL A 104 -2.98 1.83 -11.74
N LEU A 105 -3.92 2.40 -12.51
CA LEU A 105 -3.60 3.23 -13.68
C LEU A 105 -2.80 4.48 -13.28
N TYR A 106 -3.19 5.17 -12.21
CA TYR A 106 -2.44 6.33 -11.71
C TYR A 106 -1.06 5.95 -11.18
N ASP A 107 -0.92 4.81 -10.52
CA ASP A 107 0.38 4.30 -10.06
C ASP A 107 1.30 4.01 -11.27
N LEU A 108 0.79 3.33 -12.30
CA LEU A 108 1.53 3.04 -13.52
C LEU A 108 1.94 4.32 -14.28
N LEU A 109 1.05 5.31 -14.37
CA LEU A 109 1.34 6.62 -14.97
C LEU A 109 2.40 7.36 -14.15
N GLY A 110 2.27 7.37 -12.82
CA GLY A 110 3.22 7.99 -11.90
C GLY A 110 4.62 7.42 -12.03
N ARG A 111 4.73 6.09 -12.19
CA ARG A 111 6.01 5.41 -12.45
C ARG A 111 6.67 5.91 -13.74
N ARG A 112 5.88 6.19 -14.77
CA ARG A 112 6.36 6.69 -16.07
C ARG A 112 6.74 8.18 -16.02
N GLU A 113 6.01 8.99 -15.26
CA GLU A 113 6.16 10.45 -15.16
C GLU A 113 7.11 10.92 -14.05
N ARG A 114 7.97 10.06 -13.49
CA ARG A 114 8.88 10.34 -12.36
C ARG A 114 8.17 10.75 -11.04
N ARG A 115 6.90 10.39 -10.88
CA ARG A 115 6.14 10.51 -9.62
C ARG A 115 5.87 9.13 -9.04
N ASP A 116 6.93 8.35 -8.90
CA ASP A 116 6.85 6.96 -8.44
C ASP A 116 6.46 6.93 -6.96
N SER A 117 5.28 6.38 -6.66
CA SER A 117 4.77 6.23 -5.29
C SER A 117 5.70 5.42 -4.39
N ARG A 118 6.54 4.56 -4.96
CA ARG A 118 7.54 3.77 -4.25
C ARG A 118 8.61 4.63 -3.59
N GLU A 119 8.99 5.77 -4.20
CA GLU A 119 9.95 6.70 -3.60
C GLU A 119 9.41 7.30 -2.30
N ALA A 120 8.14 7.69 -2.27
CA ALA A 120 7.49 8.18 -1.06
C ALA A 120 7.43 7.10 0.03
N THR A 121 7.17 5.84 -0.35
CA THR A 121 7.17 4.70 0.56
C THR A 121 8.56 4.46 1.15
N VAL A 122 9.62 4.48 0.34
CA VAL A 122 11.01 4.34 0.81
C VAL A 122 11.37 5.47 1.79
N ALA A 123 11.01 6.71 1.48
CA ALA A 123 11.24 7.85 2.38
C ALA A 123 10.50 7.70 3.72
N SER A 124 9.23 7.29 3.68
CA SER A 124 8.41 7.01 4.87
C SER A 124 8.97 5.87 5.73
N PHE A 125 9.48 4.81 5.10
CA PHE A 125 10.14 3.70 5.80
C PHE A 125 11.44 4.13 6.45
N ALA A 126 12.29 4.89 5.74
CA ALA A 126 13.52 5.42 6.31
C ALA A 126 13.25 6.28 7.55
N GLU A 127 12.17 7.06 7.54
CA GLU A 127 11.74 7.85 8.69
C GLU A 127 11.18 6.99 9.83
N ARG A 128 10.23 6.10 9.53
CA ARG A 128 9.57 5.21 10.51
C ARG A 128 10.57 4.36 11.27
N TYR A 129 11.58 3.84 10.57
CA TYR A 129 12.60 2.94 11.13
C TYR A 129 13.90 3.67 11.50
N HIS A 130 13.88 5.00 11.58
CA HIS A 130 15.01 5.84 12.03
C HIS A 130 16.32 5.53 11.32
N VAL A 131 16.28 5.28 10.01
CA VAL A 131 17.47 5.02 9.21
C VAL A 131 18.36 6.27 9.13
N ASP A 132 19.68 6.10 9.24
CA ASP A 132 20.66 7.16 8.96
C ASP A 132 20.62 7.50 7.46
N ARG A 133 19.81 8.50 7.10
CA ARG A 133 19.59 8.91 5.69
C ARG A 133 20.88 9.33 4.99
N PRO A 134 21.78 10.14 5.59
CA PRO A 134 23.08 10.48 5.01
C PRO A 134 23.93 9.24 4.72
N HIS A 135 23.99 8.28 5.65
CA HIS A 135 24.70 7.03 5.45
C HIS A 135 24.04 6.20 4.35
N GLY A 136 22.75 5.97 4.41
CA GLY A 136 22.00 5.25 3.39
C GLY A 136 22.16 5.84 1.98
N ALA A 137 22.21 7.18 1.87
CA ALA A 137 22.45 7.85 0.58
C ALA A 137 23.85 7.58 0.02
N ARG A 138 24.90 7.57 0.85
CA ARG A 138 26.26 7.21 0.41
C ARG A 138 26.32 5.77 -0.07
N VAL A 139 25.75 4.84 0.71
CA VAL A 139 25.69 3.42 0.33
C VAL A 139 24.93 3.26 -0.99
N ALA A 140 23.81 3.94 -1.16
CA ALA A 140 23.00 3.88 -2.37
C ALA A 140 23.73 4.43 -3.59
N ALA A 141 24.49 5.53 -3.45
CA ALA A 141 25.27 6.10 -4.55
C ALA A 141 26.34 5.09 -5.05
N LEU A 142 27.09 4.50 -4.14
CA LEU A 142 28.11 3.52 -4.47
C LEU A 142 27.50 2.22 -5.01
N ALA A 143 26.41 1.73 -4.41
CA ALA A 143 25.71 0.54 -4.90
C ALA A 143 25.21 0.71 -6.34
N ARG A 144 24.65 1.88 -6.67
CA ARG A 144 24.24 2.23 -8.04
C ARG A 144 25.41 2.17 -9.02
N GLU A 145 26.52 2.78 -8.68
CA GLU A 145 27.72 2.80 -9.52
C GLU A 145 28.27 1.39 -9.77
N LEU A 146 28.42 0.62 -8.69
CA LEU A 146 28.89 -0.77 -8.77
C LEU A 146 27.95 -1.65 -9.59
N TYR A 147 26.64 -1.51 -9.43
CA TYR A 147 25.65 -2.23 -10.21
C TYR A 147 25.80 -1.93 -11.72
N ARG A 148 25.89 -0.64 -12.09
CA ARG A 148 26.06 -0.24 -13.49
C ARG A 148 27.32 -0.81 -14.15
N LYS A 149 28.40 -0.96 -13.36
CA LYS A 149 29.68 -1.51 -13.83
C LYS A 149 29.69 -3.04 -13.87
N SER A 150 28.97 -3.72 -12.99
CA SER A 150 29.03 -5.18 -12.84
C SER A 150 27.88 -5.91 -13.53
N ALA A 151 26.75 -5.26 -13.77
CA ALA A 151 25.59 -5.90 -14.39
C ALA A 151 25.84 -6.14 -15.88
N PRO A 152 25.58 -7.36 -16.40
CA PRO A 152 25.75 -7.67 -17.81
C PRO A 152 24.87 -6.80 -18.73
N ARG A 153 23.69 -6.44 -18.24
CA ARG A 153 22.72 -5.53 -18.89
C ARG A 153 22.05 -4.70 -17.80
N PRO A 154 22.58 -3.51 -17.47
CA PRO A 154 21.96 -2.65 -16.48
C PRO A 154 20.55 -2.23 -16.91
N ASP A 155 19.58 -2.45 -16.02
CA ASP A 155 18.19 -2.10 -16.24
C ASP A 155 17.77 -1.03 -15.23
N PRO A 156 17.10 0.06 -15.67
CA PRO A 156 16.73 1.18 -14.78
C PRO A 156 15.80 0.80 -13.62
N ASP A 157 14.87 -0.15 -13.81
CA ASP A 157 13.98 -0.59 -12.74
C ASP A 157 14.72 -1.44 -11.71
N THR A 158 15.57 -2.34 -12.18
CA THR A 158 16.45 -3.14 -11.33
C THR A 158 17.44 -2.25 -10.57
N GLU A 159 18.01 -1.23 -11.19
CA GLU A 159 18.86 -0.24 -10.53
C GLU A 159 18.13 0.45 -9.38
N ARG A 160 16.87 0.83 -9.58
CA ARG A 160 16.05 1.43 -8.51
C ARG A 160 15.89 0.49 -7.32
N HIS A 161 15.67 -0.81 -7.53
CA HIS A 161 15.58 -1.78 -6.45
C HIS A 161 16.89 -1.88 -5.65
N VAL A 162 18.05 -1.83 -6.30
CA VAL A 162 19.37 -1.79 -5.63
C VAL A 162 19.47 -0.54 -4.76
N VAL A 163 19.12 0.62 -5.31
CA VAL A 163 19.15 1.91 -4.60
C VAL A 163 18.22 1.92 -3.40
N TRP A 164 16.97 1.49 -3.55
CA TRP A 164 15.99 1.43 -2.46
C TRP A 164 16.42 0.43 -1.38
N SER A 165 16.96 -0.72 -1.77
CA SER A 165 17.51 -1.70 -0.82
C SER A 165 18.69 -1.12 -0.04
N ALA A 166 19.53 -0.33 -0.69
CA ALA A 166 20.65 0.36 -0.05
C ALA A 166 20.19 1.45 0.92
N LEU A 167 19.17 2.24 0.52
CA LEU A 167 18.57 3.26 1.41
C LEU A 167 17.93 2.64 2.65
N LEU A 168 17.39 1.43 2.55
CA LEU A 168 16.65 0.76 3.63
C LEU A 168 17.43 -0.39 4.30
N HIS A 169 18.72 -0.59 3.99
CA HIS A 169 19.46 -1.75 4.48
C HIS A 169 19.58 -1.80 6.01
N GLU A 170 19.47 -0.66 6.68
CA GLU A 170 19.57 -0.52 8.12
C GLU A 170 18.23 -0.52 8.88
N VAL A 171 17.07 -0.69 8.21
CA VAL A 171 15.74 -0.68 8.88
C VAL A 171 15.65 -1.69 10.04
N GLY A 172 16.43 -2.77 9.99
CA GLY A 172 16.46 -3.79 11.03
C GLY A 172 17.16 -3.38 12.32
N TYR A 173 17.90 -2.26 12.36
CA TYR A 173 18.52 -1.76 13.59
C TYR A 173 17.49 -1.34 14.64
N THR A 174 16.28 -1.00 14.25
CA THR A 174 15.19 -0.74 15.20
C THR A 174 14.79 -1.97 16.02
N VAL A 175 15.10 -3.18 15.53
CA VAL A 175 14.85 -4.43 16.24
C VAL A 175 16.10 -4.84 17.03
N SER A 176 17.26 -4.96 16.36
CA SER A 176 18.54 -5.29 17.00
C SER A 176 19.71 -4.98 16.08
N HIS A 177 20.85 -4.60 16.67
CA HIS A 177 22.11 -4.48 15.95
C HIS A 177 22.64 -5.85 15.48
N ILE A 178 22.44 -6.90 16.30
CA ILE A 178 22.84 -8.26 15.95
C ILE A 178 21.87 -8.81 14.94
N GLY A 179 22.38 -9.17 13.75
CA GLY A 179 21.54 -9.72 12.70
C GLY A 179 20.59 -8.71 12.05
N PHE A 180 20.85 -7.41 12.12
CA PHE A 180 20.00 -6.35 11.58
C PHE A 180 19.55 -6.61 10.15
N HIS A 181 20.40 -7.18 9.29
CA HIS A 181 20.06 -7.56 7.93
C HIS A 181 18.96 -8.62 7.84
N LYS A 182 18.87 -9.53 8.84
CA LYS A 182 17.76 -10.51 8.93
C LYS A 182 16.46 -9.84 9.34
N HIS A 183 16.53 -8.95 10.33
CA HIS A 183 15.37 -8.17 10.77
C HIS A 183 14.89 -7.22 9.66
N GLY A 184 15.82 -6.56 8.96
CA GLY A 184 15.50 -5.71 7.81
C GLY A 184 14.82 -6.48 6.67
N ALA A 185 15.33 -7.65 6.34
CA ALA A 185 14.72 -8.53 5.34
C ALA A 185 13.29 -8.92 5.74
N TYR A 186 13.07 -9.29 7.01
CA TYR A 186 11.74 -9.61 7.51
C TYR A 186 10.77 -8.40 7.40
N ILE A 187 11.23 -7.21 7.81
CA ILE A 187 10.43 -5.98 7.74
C ILE A 187 10.05 -5.71 6.29
N LEU A 188 11.00 -5.67 5.36
CA LEU A 188 10.73 -5.35 3.95
C LEU A 188 9.83 -6.39 3.27
N GLY A 189 9.99 -7.67 3.60
CA GLY A 189 9.20 -8.74 3.02
C GLY A 189 7.76 -8.85 3.55
N ASN A 190 7.46 -8.27 4.73
CA ASN A 190 6.17 -8.47 5.40
C ASN A 190 5.39 -7.20 5.73
N ALA A 191 6.02 -6.03 5.71
CA ALA A 191 5.34 -4.77 5.97
C ALA A 191 4.48 -4.33 4.78
N ASP A 192 3.48 -3.47 5.06
CA ASP A 192 2.73 -2.81 4.01
C ASP A 192 3.59 -1.71 3.36
N MET A 193 3.98 -1.92 2.10
CA MET A 193 4.76 -1.00 1.29
C MET A 193 3.94 -0.54 0.07
N PRO A 194 3.17 0.55 0.19
CA PRO A 194 2.37 1.07 -0.92
C PRO A 194 3.20 1.30 -2.19
N GLY A 195 2.68 0.91 -3.34
CA GLY A 195 3.37 1.00 -4.62
C GLY A 195 4.28 -0.17 -4.97
N PHE A 196 4.70 -0.97 -3.99
CA PHE A 196 5.49 -2.19 -4.22
C PHE A 196 4.60 -3.42 -4.37
N SER A 197 4.87 -4.22 -5.37
CA SER A 197 4.32 -5.58 -5.48
C SER A 197 4.97 -6.50 -4.45
N ARG A 198 4.32 -7.62 -4.13
CA ARG A 198 4.89 -8.65 -3.25
C ARG A 198 6.22 -9.18 -3.77
N GLN A 199 6.36 -9.31 -5.07
CA GLN A 199 7.61 -9.78 -5.70
C GLN A 199 8.74 -8.77 -5.50
N GLU A 200 8.50 -7.48 -5.71
CA GLU A 200 9.48 -6.41 -5.46
C GLU A 200 9.91 -6.36 -3.99
N GLN A 201 8.95 -6.49 -3.06
CA GLN A 201 9.25 -6.56 -1.62
C GLN A 201 10.16 -7.75 -1.27
N GLN A 202 9.85 -8.94 -1.79
CA GLN A 202 10.66 -10.14 -1.57
C GLN A 202 12.06 -9.99 -2.17
N TRP A 203 12.16 -9.34 -3.32
CA TRP A 203 13.43 -9.05 -3.96
C TRP A 203 14.30 -8.12 -3.11
N MET A 204 13.74 -6.98 -2.66
CA MET A 204 14.44 -6.06 -1.77
C MET A 204 14.83 -6.72 -0.43
N ALA A 205 13.94 -7.53 0.13
CA ALA A 205 14.21 -8.31 1.34
C ALA A 205 15.41 -9.25 1.16
N LEU A 206 15.50 -9.92 0.01
CA LEU A 206 16.61 -10.81 -0.31
C LEU A 206 17.94 -10.05 -0.47
N LEU A 207 17.93 -8.91 -1.13
CA LEU A 207 19.11 -8.05 -1.24
C LEU A 207 19.62 -7.60 0.13
N VAL A 208 18.70 -7.14 1.00
CA VAL A 208 19.03 -6.72 2.37
C VAL A 208 19.48 -7.91 3.21
N LEU A 209 18.87 -9.09 3.07
CA LEU A 209 19.31 -10.31 3.73
C LEU A 209 20.77 -10.64 3.38
N GLY A 210 21.10 -10.55 2.10
CA GLY A 210 22.43 -10.89 1.57
C GLY A 210 23.49 -9.81 1.75
N CYS A 211 23.15 -8.58 2.15
CA CYS A 211 24.13 -7.48 2.25
C CYS A 211 25.23 -7.72 3.30
N ARG A 212 25.01 -8.62 4.28
CA ARG A 212 26.00 -8.95 5.34
C ARG A 212 25.92 -10.43 5.74
N GLY A 213 27.01 -10.96 6.31
CA GLY A 213 27.12 -12.35 6.81
C GLY A 213 27.38 -13.36 5.70
N GLY A 214 27.15 -14.65 5.94
CA GLY A 214 27.30 -15.72 4.95
C GLY A 214 26.32 -15.59 3.79
N LEU A 215 26.64 -16.18 2.64
CA LEU A 215 25.79 -16.15 1.43
C LEU A 215 24.90 -17.40 1.28
N ASP A 216 25.12 -18.42 2.11
CA ASP A 216 24.32 -19.64 2.19
C ASP A 216 22.80 -19.37 2.25
N LYS A 217 22.41 -18.33 2.96
CA LYS A 217 21.01 -17.89 3.12
C LYS A 217 20.37 -17.30 1.86
N VAL A 218 21.15 -17.02 0.84
CA VAL A 218 20.74 -16.48 -0.45
C VAL A 218 21.30 -17.30 -1.63
N GLU A 219 21.79 -18.51 -1.38
CA GLU A 219 22.49 -19.37 -2.34
C GLU A 219 21.67 -19.57 -3.62
N GLY A 220 20.38 -19.89 -3.51
CA GLY A 220 19.52 -20.06 -4.69
C GLY A 220 19.32 -18.81 -5.55
N ALA A 221 19.66 -17.62 -5.02
CA ALA A 221 19.60 -16.37 -5.76
C ALA A 221 20.90 -16.07 -6.53
N LEU A 222 21.99 -16.78 -6.22
CA LEU A 222 23.30 -16.56 -6.83
C LEU A 222 23.41 -17.18 -8.24
N ASP A 223 22.48 -18.05 -8.61
CA ASP A 223 22.41 -18.64 -9.95
C ASP A 223 21.96 -17.62 -11.01
N ASP A 224 21.13 -16.65 -10.62
CA ASP A 224 20.72 -15.55 -11.48
C ASP A 224 21.83 -14.49 -11.59
N ALA A 225 22.35 -14.27 -12.78
CA ALA A 225 23.44 -13.32 -13.03
C ALA A 225 23.07 -11.87 -12.71
N SER A 226 21.81 -11.47 -12.94
CA SER A 226 21.32 -10.13 -12.63
C SER A 226 21.23 -9.92 -11.11
N LEU A 227 20.64 -10.88 -10.41
CA LEU A 227 20.49 -10.82 -8.96
C LEU A 227 21.85 -10.89 -8.24
N ARG A 228 22.76 -11.69 -8.74
CA ARG A 228 24.15 -11.77 -8.27
C ARG A 228 24.87 -10.43 -8.39
N ALA A 229 24.71 -9.71 -9.51
CA ALA A 229 25.30 -8.38 -9.72
C ALA A 229 24.71 -7.33 -8.75
N GLN A 230 23.40 -7.36 -8.51
CA GLN A 230 22.73 -6.50 -7.56
C GLN A 230 23.20 -6.74 -6.12
N LEU A 231 23.25 -8.01 -5.73
CA LEU A 231 23.70 -8.41 -4.40
C LEU A 231 25.16 -8.04 -4.16
N LEU A 232 26.04 -8.27 -5.14
CA LEU A 232 27.44 -7.88 -5.09
C LEU A 232 27.59 -6.37 -4.92
N ALA A 233 26.87 -5.59 -5.72
CA ALA A 233 26.91 -4.14 -5.67
C ALA A 233 26.48 -3.60 -4.29
N LEU A 234 25.36 -4.07 -3.76
CA LEU A 234 24.89 -3.67 -2.43
C LEU A 234 25.85 -4.11 -1.33
N ARG A 235 26.32 -5.34 -1.36
CA ARG A 235 27.22 -5.90 -0.36
C ARG A 235 28.54 -5.15 -0.28
N LEU A 236 29.16 -4.85 -1.44
CA LEU A 236 30.39 -4.06 -1.48
C LEU A 236 30.16 -2.63 -1.00
N ALA A 237 29.05 -2.00 -1.39
CA ALA A 237 28.72 -0.64 -0.95
C ALA A 237 28.56 -0.58 0.59
N VAL A 238 27.87 -1.54 1.19
CA VAL A 238 27.73 -1.66 2.66
C VAL A 238 29.07 -1.90 3.32
N LEU A 239 29.93 -2.75 2.74
CA LEU A 239 31.24 -3.06 3.28
C LEU A 239 32.17 -1.81 3.28
N PHE A 240 32.26 -1.10 2.16
CA PHE A 240 33.11 0.08 2.03
C PHE A 240 32.65 1.23 2.94
N HIS A 241 31.35 1.40 3.12
CA HIS A 241 30.81 2.43 4.02
C HIS A 241 30.62 1.98 5.47
N HIS A 242 31.13 0.82 5.87
CA HIS A 242 30.98 0.30 7.23
C HIS A 242 31.51 1.28 8.30
N ALA A 243 32.60 1.98 8.01
CA ALA A 243 33.18 2.98 8.92
C ALA A 243 32.39 4.29 9.00
N ARG A 244 31.29 4.43 8.25
CA ARG A 244 30.41 5.62 8.16
C ARG A 244 31.13 6.90 7.73
N GLN A 245 32.36 6.80 7.23
CA GLN A 245 33.13 7.93 6.69
C GLN A 245 32.97 8.02 5.16
N PRO A 246 33.13 9.21 4.56
CA PRO A 246 33.24 9.35 3.11
C PRO A 246 34.45 8.57 2.59
N ILE A 247 34.32 7.92 1.46
CA ILE A 247 35.38 7.23 0.72
C ILE A 247 35.86 8.18 -0.36
#